data_9478e5e254a0edd1bab2689db9cedd8e
#
_entry.id   9478e5e254a0edd1bab2689db9cedd8e
#
_cell.length_a   1.000
_cell.length_b   1.000
_cell.length_c   1.000
_cell.angle_alpha   90.00
_cell.angle_beta   90.00
_cell.angle_gamma   90.00
#
_symmetry.space_group_name_H-M   'P 1'
#
loop_
_entity.id
_entity.type
_entity.pdbx_description
1 polymer ?
#
loop_
_entity_poly.entity_id
_entity_poly.type
_entity_poly.pdbx_seq_one_letter_code
_entity_poly.pdbx_strand_id
1 'polypeptide(L)'
;MTGTILLTGAAGLIGRAVHRTLRERGDHVIAVDRSGGDEIVACDLGETHRLYDLAASATATVHCGAISGPMVARDNPYLIIQSNVAGTANILELARVRKMRRVVTCSSVSAYGNTPAGLDLVPEDVPLKPTSVYGASKAAGEHLLDGYALQHGLDGVSIRPAWVYGPGRTTDCAIRTMILDAQAGRSTHFPFGRDFYRQYVHVDDVATALVLALDAEKLPRRSYTITGGSYVVLAEVARTMKMVLPQADITMGAGRDPVDDVQARFDISAAKRDLGYSPKVPLEEGIRAYADWLAARN
;
A
#
# COMPACT_ATOMS: atom_id res chain seq x y z
N MET A 1 -1.43 -4.65 -25.49
CA MET A 1 -2.24 -3.49 -25.98
C MET A 1 -1.95 -2.34 -25.03
N THR A 2 -1.25 -1.34 -25.51
CA THR A 2 -0.92 -0.11 -24.75
C THR A 2 -2.19 0.75 -24.63
N GLY A 3 -2.93 0.58 -23.57
CA GLY A 3 -4.07 1.44 -23.26
C GLY A 3 -3.67 2.57 -22.31
N THR A 4 -4.49 3.61 -22.24
CA THR A 4 -4.31 4.68 -21.26
C THR A 4 -4.74 4.21 -19.87
N ILE A 5 -3.89 4.42 -18.86
CA ILE A 5 -4.12 4.01 -17.48
C ILE A 5 -4.42 5.25 -16.64
N LEU A 6 -5.56 5.27 -15.95
CA LEU A 6 -5.82 6.25 -14.90
C LEU A 6 -5.10 5.79 -13.61
N LEU A 7 -4.19 6.59 -13.11
CA LEU A 7 -3.54 6.37 -11.81
C LEU A 7 -4.01 7.45 -10.83
N THR A 8 -4.70 7.06 -9.78
CA THR A 8 -5.09 7.98 -8.70
C THR A 8 -4.19 7.85 -7.49
N GLY A 9 -4.06 8.91 -6.71
CA GLY A 9 -3.10 8.94 -5.59
C GLY A 9 -1.65 8.97 -6.07
N ALA A 10 -1.42 9.52 -7.27
CA ALA A 10 -0.14 9.49 -7.96
C ALA A 10 0.98 10.24 -7.22
N ALA A 11 0.66 11.23 -6.39
CA ALA A 11 1.63 11.94 -5.55
C ALA A 11 1.96 11.22 -4.23
N GLY A 12 1.21 10.17 -3.86
CA GLY A 12 1.43 9.37 -2.67
C GLY A 12 2.63 8.42 -2.78
N LEU A 13 3.00 7.76 -1.68
CA LEU A 13 4.13 6.83 -1.60
C LEU A 13 4.06 5.74 -2.70
N ILE A 14 2.98 4.97 -2.71
CA ILE A 14 2.79 3.86 -3.65
C ILE A 14 2.50 4.39 -5.06
N GLY A 15 1.67 5.44 -5.17
CA GLY A 15 1.31 6.03 -6.47
C GLY A 15 2.52 6.53 -7.26
N ARG A 16 3.48 7.19 -6.61
CA ARG A 16 4.75 7.62 -7.26
C ARG A 16 5.55 6.44 -7.80
N ALA A 17 5.65 5.35 -7.04
CA ALA A 17 6.36 4.16 -7.48
C ALA A 17 5.64 3.48 -8.66
N VAL A 18 4.30 3.37 -8.61
CA VAL A 18 3.49 2.87 -9.74
C VAL A 18 3.64 3.77 -10.96
N HIS A 19 3.56 5.10 -10.79
CA HIS A 19 3.72 6.07 -11.89
C HIS A 19 5.07 5.89 -12.58
N ARG A 20 6.16 5.83 -11.80
CA ARG A 20 7.50 5.57 -12.33
C ARG A 20 7.55 4.26 -13.11
N THR A 21 7.08 3.15 -12.52
CA THR A 21 7.11 1.82 -13.15
C THR A 21 6.35 1.80 -14.48
N LEU A 22 5.16 2.41 -14.53
CA LEU A 22 4.36 2.49 -15.74
C LEU A 22 5.03 3.35 -16.82
N ARG A 23 5.62 4.49 -16.43
CA ARG A 23 6.34 5.40 -17.34
C ARG A 23 7.60 4.75 -17.91
N GLU A 24 8.40 4.10 -17.09
CA GLU A 24 9.60 3.35 -17.52
C GLU A 24 9.26 2.23 -18.50
N ARG A 25 8.06 1.66 -18.38
CA ARG A 25 7.53 0.65 -19.31
C ARG A 25 6.99 1.26 -20.62
N GLY A 26 6.81 2.57 -20.69
CA GLY A 26 6.29 3.28 -21.86
C GLY A 26 4.77 3.35 -21.93
N ASP A 27 4.05 3.12 -20.81
CA ASP A 27 2.60 3.25 -20.75
C ASP A 27 2.17 4.72 -20.79
N HIS A 28 1.00 4.96 -21.38
CA HIS A 28 0.34 6.26 -21.30
C HIS A 28 -0.45 6.35 -19.99
N VAL A 29 -0.03 7.26 -19.08
CA VAL A 29 -0.61 7.39 -17.74
C VAL A 29 -1.27 8.75 -17.55
N ILE A 30 -2.54 8.75 -17.17
CA ILE A 30 -3.23 9.93 -16.62
C ILE A 30 -3.07 9.86 -15.11
N ALA A 31 -2.08 10.59 -14.59
CA ALA A 31 -1.78 10.62 -13.17
C ALA A 31 -2.56 11.73 -12.48
N VAL A 32 -3.35 11.39 -11.45
CA VAL A 32 -4.14 12.35 -10.68
C VAL A 32 -3.89 12.20 -9.18
N ASP A 33 -3.87 13.33 -8.48
CA ASP A 33 -3.79 13.37 -7.03
C ASP A 33 -4.40 14.67 -6.51
N ARG A 34 -4.85 14.71 -5.28
CA ARG A 34 -5.36 15.92 -4.64
C ARG A 34 -4.30 17.05 -4.61
N SER A 35 -3.05 16.69 -4.41
CA SER A 35 -1.94 17.65 -4.31
C SER A 35 -1.43 18.15 -5.67
N GLY A 36 -1.66 17.41 -6.75
CA GLY A 36 -1.01 17.68 -8.02
C GLY A 36 0.52 17.52 -7.97
N GLY A 37 1.21 17.94 -9.01
CA GLY A 37 2.66 17.92 -9.12
C GLY A 37 3.14 17.87 -10.57
N ASP A 38 4.45 17.69 -10.76
CA ASP A 38 5.01 17.47 -12.09
C ASP A 38 4.38 16.22 -12.72
N GLU A 39 3.80 16.38 -13.90
CA GLU A 39 3.07 15.32 -14.64
C GLU A 39 1.87 14.73 -13.86
N ILE A 40 1.44 15.31 -12.73
CA ILE A 40 0.30 14.88 -11.93
C ILE A 40 -0.75 15.98 -11.90
N VAL A 41 -1.93 15.68 -12.40
CA VAL A 41 -3.05 16.63 -12.42
C VAL A 41 -3.69 16.69 -11.04
N ALA A 42 -3.85 17.92 -10.51
CA ALA A 42 -4.58 18.11 -9.25
C ALA A 42 -6.06 17.80 -9.45
N CYS A 43 -6.58 16.78 -8.75
CA CYS A 43 -7.98 16.39 -8.78
C CYS A 43 -8.30 15.57 -7.52
N ASP A 44 -9.30 16.00 -6.75
CA ASP A 44 -9.81 15.22 -5.62
C ASP A 44 -10.73 14.11 -6.12
N LEU A 45 -10.76 12.98 -5.40
CA LEU A 45 -11.64 11.85 -5.74
C LEU A 45 -13.13 12.19 -5.65
N GLY A 46 -13.49 13.27 -4.95
CA GLY A 46 -14.83 13.84 -4.87
C GLY A 46 -15.22 14.72 -6.07
N GLU A 47 -14.25 15.17 -6.88
CA GLU A 47 -14.49 15.99 -8.08
C GLU A 47 -14.91 15.10 -9.26
N THR A 48 -16.05 14.43 -9.14
CA THR A 48 -16.50 13.39 -10.08
C THR A 48 -16.54 13.86 -11.54
N HIS A 49 -17.08 15.05 -11.83
CA HIS A 49 -17.11 15.58 -13.19
C HIS A 49 -15.71 15.67 -13.79
N ARG A 50 -14.77 16.24 -13.04
CA ARG A 50 -13.39 16.39 -13.48
C ARG A 50 -12.68 15.05 -13.66
N LEU A 51 -12.92 14.08 -12.77
CA LEU A 51 -12.42 12.72 -12.92
C LEU A 51 -12.92 12.05 -14.20
N TYR A 52 -14.21 12.23 -14.52
CA TYR A 52 -14.79 11.70 -15.75
C TYR A 52 -14.19 12.32 -17.01
N ASP A 53 -13.93 13.62 -17.01
CA ASP A 53 -13.29 14.32 -18.13
C ASP A 53 -11.83 13.86 -18.30
N LEU A 54 -11.06 13.82 -17.22
CA LEU A 54 -9.66 13.38 -17.22
C LEU A 54 -9.55 11.92 -17.70
N ALA A 55 -10.45 11.05 -17.26
CA ALA A 55 -10.45 9.64 -17.60
C ALA A 55 -11.13 9.30 -18.94
N ALA A 56 -11.40 10.27 -19.80
CA ALA A 56 -12.15 10.04 -21.04
C ALA A 56 -11.51 8.98 -21.95
N SER A 57 -10.18 8.91 -22.00
CA SER A 57 -9.42 7.93 -22.78
C SER A 57 -8.91 6.74 -21.97
N ALA A 58 -9.16 6.70 -20.66
CA ALA A 58 -8.64 5.64 -19.80
C ALA A 58 -9.35 4.31 -20.06
N THR A 59 -8.56 3.25 -20.23
CA THR A 59 -9.05 1.89 -20.48
C THR A 59 -8.88 0.97 -19.27
N ALA A 60 -8.12 1.40 -18.27
CA ALA A 60 -7.93 0.72 -17.01
C ALA A 60 -7.57 1.72 -15.90
N THR A 61 -7.68 1.32 -14.64
CA THR A 61 -7.27 2.18 -13.53
C THR A 61 -6.46 1.42 -12.47
N VAL A 62 -5.46 2.12 -11.91
CA VAL A 62 -4.79 1.75 -10.67
C VAL A 62 -5.15 2.81 -9.62
N HIS A 63 -5.88 2.39 -8.60
CA HIS A 63 -6.40 3.28 -7.56
C HIS A 63 -5.56 3.18 -6.30
N CYS A 64 -4.65 4.14 -6.10
CA CYS A 64 -3.84 4.31 -4.89
C CYS A 64 -4.31 5.50 -4.03
N GLY A 65 -5.29 6.28 -4.51
CA GLY A 65 -5.81 7.46 -3.82
C GLY A 65 -6.53 7.10 -2.52
N ALA A 66 -5.95 7.48 -1.38
CA ALA A 66 -6.51 7.24 -0.07
C ALA A 66 -5.77 8.07 1.00
N ILE A 67 -6.42 8.32 2.13
CA ILE A 67 -5.73 8.66 3.37
C ILE A 67 -5.18 7.36 3.94
N SER A 68 -3.85 7.26 4.06
CA SER A 68 -3.15 5.99 4.29
C SER A 68 -2.58 5.89 5.70
N GLY A 69 -2.95 4.81 6.38
CA GLY A 69 -2.43 4.41 7.68
C GLY A 69 -3.33 4.78 8.86
N PRO A 70 -3.35 3.92 9.89
CA PRO A 70 -4.21 4.13 11.07
C PRO A 70 -3.79 5.33 11.93
N MET A 71 -2.56 5.86 11.73
CA MET A 71 -2.05 7.03 12.45
C MET A 71 -2.40 8.35 11.76
N VAL A 72 -2.87 8.34 10.52
CA VAL A 72 -3.21 9.56 9.77
C VAL A 72 -4.69 9.91 9.98
N ALA A 73 -4.99 11.18 10.14
CA ALA A 73 -6.34 11.70 10.35
C ALA A 73 -7.10 11.06 11.54
N ARG A 74 -6.39 10.70 12.62
CA ARG A 74 -7.01 10.14 13.85
C ARG A 74 -8.10 11.04 14.43
N ASP A 75 -7.86 12.35 14.41
CA ASP A 75 -8.76 13.34 14.95
C ASP A 75 -9.91 13.70 13.98
N ASN A 76 -9.87 13.19 12.76
CA ASN A 76 -10.90 13.37 11.75
C ASN A 76 -11.18 12.06 10.98
N PRO A 77 -11.77 11.04 11.62
CA PRO A 77 -12.04 9.74 10.99
C PRO A 77 -13.06 9.86 9.84
N TYR A 78 -13.92 10.87 9.86
CA TYR A 78 -14.88 11.10 8.77
C TYR A 78 -14.17 11.41 7.44
N LEU A 79 -13.07 12.13 7.49
CA LEU A 79 -12.26 12.41 6.30
C LEU A 79 -11.71 11.11 5.67
N ILE A 80 -11.38 10.10 6.49
CA ILE A 80 -10.97 8.77 5.98
C ILE A 80 -12.14 8.13 5.22
N ILE A 81 -13.35 8.19 5.74
CA ILE A 81 -14.54 7.61 5.09
C ILE A 81 -14.83 8.33 3.76
N GLN A 82 -14.83 9.66 3.76
CA GLN A 82 -15.05 10.44 2.54
C GLN A 82 -14.00 10.13 1.46
N SER A 83 -12.73 10.14 1.81
CA SER A 83 -11.65 9.89 0.86
C SER A 83 -11.59 8.43 0.43
N ASN A 84 -11.61 7.48 1.38
CA ASN A 84 -11.31 6.10 1.09
C ASN A 84 -12.54 5.31 0.62
N VAL A 85 -13.72 5.55 1.20
CA VAL A 85 -14.93 4.80 0.83
C VAL A 85 -15.64 5.48 -0.33
N ALA A 86 -16.05 6.75 -0.16
CA ALA A 86 -16.73 7.47 -1.22
C ALA A 86 -15.81 7.68 -2.44
N GLY A 87 -14.54 8.02 -2.23
CA GLY A 87 -13.55 8.12 -3.31
C GLY A 87 -13.38 6.82 -4.08
N THR A 88 -13.28 5.68 -3.41
CA THR A 88 -13.22 4.36 -4.07
C THR A 88 -14.52 4.08 -4.84
N ALA A 89 -15.70 4.37 -4.27
CA ALA A 89 -16.97 4.21 -4.97
C ALA A 89 -17.02 5.05 -6.27
N ASN A 90 -16.53 6.28 -6.24
CA ASN A 90 -16.46 7.15 -7.42
C ASN A 90 -15.57 6.54 -8.52
N ILE A 91 -14.44 5.93 -8.16
CA ILE A 91 -13.55 5.25 -9.13
C ILE A 91 -14.20 3.98 -9.70
N LEU A 92 -14.86 3.18 -8.87
CA LEU A 92 -15.55 1.97 -9.33
C LEU A 92 -16.69 2.32 -10.30
N GLU A 93 -17.48 3.37 -9.99
CA GLU A 93 -18.55 3.83 -10.85
C GLU A 93 -18.01 4.42 -12.18
N LEU A 94 -16.94 5.22 -12.10
CA LEU A 94 -16.24 5.71 -13.28
C LEU A 94 -15.79 4.57 -14.19
N ALA A 95 -15.15 3.55 -13.60
CA ALA A 95 -14.67 2.39 -14.34
C ALA A 95 -15.81 1.60 -15.00
N ARG A 96 -16.93 1.42 -14.27
CA ARG A 96 -18.14 0.77 -14.81
C ARG A 96 -18.72 1.53 -16.00
N VAL A 97 -18.92 2.85 -15.86
CA VAL A 97 -19.51 3.69 -16.90
C VAL A 97 -18.60 3.79 -18.13
N ARG A 98 -17.28 3.89 -17.93
CA ARG A 98 -16.28 3.93 -19.01
C ARG A 98 -15.93 2.54 -19.56
N LYS A 99 -16.51 1.47 -19.01
CA LYS A 99 -16.24 0.08 -19.43
C LYS A 99 -14.75 -0.24 -19.41
N MET A 100 -14.06 0.19 -18.35
CA MET A 100 -12.64 -0.09 -18.20
C MET A 100 -12.39 -1.59 -18.11
N ARG A 101 -11.33 -2.07 -18.77
CA ARG A 101 -10.97 -3.49 -18.82
C ARG A 101 -10.53 -4.06 -17.46
N ARG A 102 -9.98 -3.20 -16.58
CA ARG A 102 -9.46 -3.61 -15.29
C ARG A 102 -9.44 -2.45 -14.30
N VAL A 103 -9.79 -2.77 -13.05
CA VAL A 103 -9.60 -1.91 -11.87
C VAL A 103 -8.70 -2.61 -10.87
N VAL A 104 -7.57 -1.99 -10.52
CA VAL A 104 -6.69 -2.47 -9.46
C VAL A 104 -6.76 -1.48 -8.30
N THR A 105 -7.18 -1.92 -7.12
CA THR A 105 -7.24 -1.08 -5.92
C THR A 105 -6.13 -1.42 -4.94
N CYS A 106 -5.52 -0.38 -4.35
CA CYS A 106 -4.57 -0.54 -3.26
C CYS A 106 -5.31 -0.61 -1.92
N SER A 107 -5.54 -1.82 -1.43
CA SER A 107 -6.08 -2.10 -0.09
C SER A 107 -4.98 -2.09 0.97
N SER A 108 -5.10 -2.88 2.03
CA SER A 108 -4.12 -3.02 3.12
C SER A 108 -4.39 -4.29 3.92
N VAL A 109 -3.35 -4.87 4.52
CA VAL A 109 -3.52 -5.92 5.56
C VAL A 109 -4.26 -5.41 6.80
N SER A 110 -4.38 -4.10 7.01
CA SER A 110 -5.22 -3.53 8.08
C SER A 110 -6.71 -3.86 7.91
N ALA A 111 -7.15 -4.27 6.71
CA ALA A 111 -8.50 -4.77 6.48
C ALA A 111 -8.79 -6.07 7.25
N TYR A 112 -7.77 -6.90 7.50
CA TYR A 112 -7.94 -8.11 8.32
C TYR A 112 -8.18 -7.79 9.79
N GLY A 113 -7.59 -6.69 10.32
CA GLY A 113 -7.49 -6.46 11.75
C GLY A 113 -6.59 -7.49 12.42
N ASN A 114 -6.96 -7.93 13.64
CA ASN A 114 -6.31 -9.05 14.29
C ASN A 114 -6.63 -10.35 13.56
N THR A 115 -5.61 -11.09 13.17
CA THR A 115 -5.83 -12.40 12.53
C THR A 115 -6.25 -13.45 13.57
N PRO A 116 -7.02 -14.49 13.16
CA PRO A 116 -7.44 -15.53 14.07
C PRO A 116 -6.25 -16.20 14.80
N ALA A 117 -6.40 -16.43 16.09
CA ALA A 117 -5.41 -17.16 16.88
C ALA A 117 -5.25 -18.60 16.36
N GLY A 118 -4.00 -19.09 16.39
CA GLY A 118 -3.69 -20.46 15.98
C GLY A 118 -3.48 -20.66 14.47
N LEU A 119 -3.53 -19.60 13.67
CA LEU A 119 -3.08 -19.65 12.28
C LEU A 119 -1.58 -19.33 12.20
N ASP A 120 -0.80 -20.27 11.66
CA ASP A 120 0.61 -20.02 11.32
C ASP A 120 0.75 -19.23 10.03
N LEU A 121 -0.20 -19.37 9.12
CA LEU A 121 -0.25 -18.74 7.81
C LEU A 121 -1.66 -18.25 7.51
N VAL A 122 -1.80 -16.97 7.18
CA VAL A 122 -3.09 -16.31 6.96
C VAL A 122 -3.41 -16.26 5.47
N PRO A 123 -4.41 -16.99 4.98
CA PRO A 123 -4.84 -16.94 3.59
C PRO A 123 -5.71 -15.69 3.32
N GLU A 124 -5.91 -15.36 2.03
CA GLU A 124 -6.67 -14.17 1.63
C GLU A 124 -8.17 -14.23 1.97
N ASP A 125 -8.74 -15.41 2.15
CA ASP A 125 -10.17 -15.62 2.40
C ASP A 125 -10.56 -15.60 3.90
N VAL A 126 -9.62 -15.28 4.79
CA VAL A 126 -9.94 -15.00 6.20
C VAL A 126 -10.89 -13.80 6.27
N PRO A 127 -11.99 -13.89 7.05
CA PRO A 127 -12.94 -12.80 7.20
C PRO A 127 -12.27 -11.50 7.65
N LEU A 128 -12.59 -10.39 6.98
CA LEU A 128 -12.09 -9.06 7.34
C LEU A 128 -12.75 -8.58 8.63
N LYS A 129 -11.95 -8.29 9.65
CA LYS A 129 -12.39 -7.79 10.97
C LYS A 129 -11.53 -6.61 11.41
N PRO A 130 -11.55 -5.49 10.68
CA PRO A 130 -10.69 -4.35 10.95
C PRO A 130 -10.92 -3.77 12.35
N THR A 131 -9.85 -3.31 12.99
CA THR A 131 -9.85 -2.71 14.33
C THR A 131 -9.74 -1.19 14.31
N SER A 132 -9.54 -0.61 13.11
CA SER A 132 -9.40 0.84 12.92
C SER A 132 -10.33 1.35 11.81
N VAL A 133 -10.66 2.66 11.83
CA VAL A 133 -11.44 3.30 10.75
C VAL A 133 -10.72 3.17 9.41
N TYR A 134 -9.39 3.26 9.40
CA TYR A 134 -8.59 3.03 8.21
C TYR A 134 -8.77 1.61 7.66
N GLY A 135 -8.58 0.59 8.50
CA GLY A 135 -8.81 -0.81 8.12
C GLY A 135 -10.25 -1.05 7.63
N ALA A 136 -11.24 -0.50 8.33
CA ALA A 136 -12.64 -0.58 7.95
C ALA A 136 -12.90 0.07 6.58
N SER A 137 -12.27 1.22 6.29
CA SER A 137 -12.40 1.87 4.98
C SER A 137 -11.81 1.03 3.83
N LYS A 138 -10.71 0.30 4.11
CA LYS A 138 -10.10 -0.60 3.12
C LYS A 138 -10.97 -1.84 2.89
N ALA A 139 -11.48 -2.46 3.95
CA ALA A 139 -12.44 -3.56 3.85
C ALA A 139 -13.72 -3.16 3.10
N ALA A 140 -14.27 -1.97 3.37
CA ALA A 140 -15.42 -1.44 2.64
C ALA A 140 -15.13 -1.28 1.15
N GLY A 141 -13.96 -0.75 0.77
CA GLY A 141 -13.54 -0.63 -0.64
C GLY A 141 -13.49 -1.98 -1.36
N GLU A 142 -13.01 -3.03 -0.68
CA GLU A 142 -13.01 -4.39 -1.25
C GLU A 142 -14.42 -4.94 -1.43
N HIS A 143 -15.29 -4.80 -0.44
CA HIS A 143 -16.68 -5.24 -0.55
C HIS A 143 -17.46 -4.46 -1.63
N LEU A 144 -17.18 -3.16 -1.81
CA LEU A 144 -17.74 -2.40 -2.93
C LEU A 144 -17.27 -2.98 -4.27
N LEU A 145 -15.96 -3.24 -4.42
CA LEU A 145 -15.41 -3.86 -5.63
C LEU A 145 -16.04 -5.22 -5.92
N ASP A 146 -16.23 -6.07 -4.91
CA ASP A 146 -16.92 -7.34 -5.06
C ASP A 146 -18.38 -7.16 -5.52
N GLY A 147 -19.09 -6.19 -4.96
CA GLY A 147 -20.45 -5.84 -5.37
C GLY A 147 -20.51 -5.41 -6.84
N TYR A 148 -19.63 -4.49 -7.26
CA TYR A 148 -19.55 -4.06 -8.67
C TYR A 148 -19.17 -5.19 -9.61
N ALA A 149 -18.30 -6.09 -9.18
CA ALA A 149 -17.92 -7.24 -9.98
C ALA A 149 -19.07 -8.23 -10.16
N LEU A 150 -19.80 -8.55 -9.08
CA LEU A 150 -20.90 -9.49 -9.11
C LEU A 150 -22.14 -8.95 -9.85
N GLN A 151 -22.47 -7.67 -9.64
CA GLN A 151 -23.69 -7.08 -10.19
C GLN A 151 -23.50 -6.51 -11.59
N HIS A 152 -22.30 -6.02 -11.93
CA HIS A 152 -22.03 -5.27 -13.14
C HIS A 152 -20.92 -5.86 -14.01
N GLY A 153 -20.32 -6.98 -13.59
CA GLY A 153 -19.24 -7.63 -14.34
C GLY A 153 -17.94 -6.83 -14.40
N LEU A 154 -17.74 -5.89 -13.44
CA LEU A 154 -16.50 -5.11 -13.38
C LEU A 154 -15.32 -6.04 -13.08
N ASP A 155 -14.29 -6.05 -13.93
CA ASP A 155 -13.07 -6.79 -13.69
C ASP A 155 -12.19 -6.00 -12.71
N GLY A 156 -12.24 -6.38 -11.43
CA GLY A 156 -11.59 -5.68 -10.36
C GLY A 156 -10.83 -6.59 -9.41
N VAL A 157 -9.71 -6.07 -8.87
CA VAL A 157 -8.86 -6.77 -7.91
C VAL A 157 -8.28 -5.80 -6.89
N SER A 158 -8.21 -6.25 -5.64
CA SER A 158 -7.59 -5.52 -4.52
C SER A 158 -6.23 -6.13 -4.16
N ILE A 159 -5.22 -5.29 -4.05
CA ILE A 159 -3.91 -5.68 -3.51
C ILE A 159 -3.83 -5.22 -2.06
N ARG A 160 -3.53 -6.13 -1.15
CA ARG A 160 -3.36 -5.90 0.29
C ARG A 160 -1.87 -5.87 0.66
N PRO A 161 -1.17 -4.75 0.52
CA PRO A 161 0.22 -4.67 0.98
C PRO A 161 0.29 -4.73 2.50
N ALA A 162 1.35 -5.36 3.00
CA ALA A 162 1.75 -5.33 4.40
C ALA A 162 2.36 -3.96 4.76
N TRP A 163 3.28 -3.88 5.73
CA TRP A 163 3.91 -2.62 6.16
C TRP A 163 4.85 -2.07 5.09
N VAL A 164 4.34 -1.13 4.29
CA VAL A 164 5.10 -0.54 3.18
C VAL A 164 6.15 0.44 3.71
N TYR A 165 7.39 0.31 3.23
CA TYR A 165 8.48 1.22 3.54
C TYR A 165 9.31 1.50 2.28
N GLY A 166 10.18 2.50 2.35
CA GLY A 166 11.14 2.80 1.27
C GLY A 166 11.13 4.27 0.85
N PRO A 167 11.91 4.61 -0.18
CA PRO A 167 12.00 5.95 -0.74
C PRO A 167 10.62 6.54 -1.06
N GLY A 168 10.42 7.80 -0.70
CA GLY A 168 9.12 8.49 -0.86
C GLY A 168 8.22 8.46 0.36
N ARG A 169 8.47 7.59 1.36
CA ARG A 169 7.67 7.59 2.59
C ARG A 169 8.07 8.77 3.49
N THR A 170 7.13 9.68 3.70
CA THR A 170 7.29 10.85 4.58
C THR A 170 6.53 10.72 5.90
N THR A 171 5.57 9.79 5.99
CA THR A 171 4.82 9.50 7.21
C THR A 171 5.66 8.67 8.18
N ASP A 172 5.41 8.84 9.47
CA ASP A 172 6.16 8.15 10.51
C ASP A 172 6.02 6.63 10.44
N CYS A 173 7.13 5.96 10.64
CA CYS A 173 7.22 4.52 10.85
C CYS A 173 8.57 4.19 11.51
N ALA A 174 8.64 3.04 12.17
CA ALA A 174 9.83 2.65 12.93
C ALA A 174 11.12 2.72 12.09
N ILE A 175 11.11 2.22 10.84
CA ILE A 175 12.28 2.26 9.96
C ILE A 175 12.72 3.70 9.68
N ARG A 176 11.77 4.60 9.36
CA ARG A 176 12.08 6.01 9.11
C ARG A 176 12.67 6.70 10.34
N THR A 177 12.06 6.48 11.51
CA THR A 177 12.54 7.04 12.77
C THR A 177 13.97 6.61 13.05
N MET A 178 14.27 5.31 12.96
CA MET A 178 15.63 4.79 13.15
C MET A 178 16.64 5.43 12.19
N ILE A 179 16.28 5.60 10.90
CA ILE A 179 17.17 6.23 9.91
C ILE A 179 17.44 7.69 10.26
N LEU A 180 16.40 8.46 10.50
CA LEU A 180 16.53 9.90 10.79
C LEU A 180 17.31 10.16 12.06
N ASP A 181 17.08 9.37 13.11
CA ASP A 181 17.83 9.50 14.35
C ASP A 181 19.30 9.13 14.17
N ALA A 182 19.59 8.02 13.47
CA ALA A 182 20.96 7.61 13.16
C ALA A 182 21.72 8.65 12.34
N GLN A 183 21.06 9.26 11.33
CA GLN A 183 21.63 10.33 10.51
C GLN A 183 21.88 11.62 11.30
N ALA A 184 21.04 11.87 12.31
CA ALA A 184 21.17 13.03 13.19
C ALA A 184 22.04 12.78 14.45
N GLY A 185 22.63 11.60 14.59
CA GLY A 185 23.43 11.21 15.77
C GLY A 185 22.61 11.11 17.05
N ARG A 186 21.32 10.82 16.96
CA ARG A 186 20.42 10.65 18.11
C ARG A 186 20.15 9.17 18.39
N SER A 187 19.90 8.86 19.66
CA SER A 187 19.40 7.55 20.06
C SER A 187 17.91 7.41 19.74
N THR A 188 17.51 6.26 19.22
CA THR A 188 16.11 5.88 19.02
C THR A 188 15.63 5.02 20.18
N HIS A 189 14.50 5.36 20.77
CA HIS A 189 13.88 4.56 21.82
C HIS A 189 12.42 4.22 21.47
N PHE A 190 12.12 2.91 21.39
CA PHE A 190 10.75 2.42 21.30
C PHE A 190 10.33 1.78 22.63
N PRO A 191 9.20 2.18 23.24
CA PRO A 191 8.76 1.61 24.52
C PRO A 191 8.29 0.15 24.40
N PHE A 192 8.11 -0.38 23.19
CA PHE A 192 7.63 -1.73 22.88
C PHE A 192 8.20 -2.19 21.52
N GLY A 193 7.82 -3.39 21.08
CA GLY A 193 8.06 -3.89 19.71
C GLY A 193 9.24 -4.83 19.57
N ARG A 194 10.09 -5.00 20.61
CA ARG A 194 11.29 -5.84 20.55
C ARG A 194 11.03 -7.25 20.01
N ASP A 195 9.94 -7.85 20.47
CA ASP A 195 9.52 -9.22 20.21
C ASP A 195 8.17 -9.29 19.47
N PHE A 196 7.70 -8.16 18.93
CA PHE A 196 6.46 -8.08 18.16
C PHE A 196 6.73 -8.22 16.67
N TYR A 197 6.12 -9.22 16.05
CA TYR A 197 6.32 -9.59 14.64
C TYR A 197 5.55 -8.67 13.69
N ARG A 198 6.20 -8.33 12.58
CA ARG A 198 5.61 -7.60 11.45
C ARG A 198 6.13 -8.13 10.12
N GLN A 199 5.40 -7.83 9.06
CA GLN A 199 5.82 -8.10 7.69
C GLN A 199 5.98 -6.77 6.94
N TYR A 200 7.20 -6.50 6.53
CA TYR A 200 7.51 -5.33 5.73
C TYR A 200 7.50 -5.67 4.26
N VAL A 201 7.22 -4.68 3.41
CA VAL A 201 7.32 -4.77 1.96
C VAL A 201 7.87 -3.47 1.41
N HIS A 202 8.84 -3.56 0.50
CA HIS A 202 9.39 -2.37 -0.14
C HIS A 202 8.36 -1.77 -1.10
N VAL A 203 8.36 -0.44 -1.22
CA VAL A 203 7.40 0.28 -2.08
C VAL A 203 7.46 -0.16 -3.54
N ASP A 204 8.64 -0.49 -4.07
CA ASP A 204 8.80 -0.96 -5.45
C ASP A 204 8.23 -2.36 -5.67
N ASP A 205 8.29 -3.24 -4.66
CA ASP A 205 7.62 -4.55 -4.73
C ASP A 205 6.09 -4.39 -4.74
N VAL A 206 5.56 -3.42 -3.99
CA VAL A 206 4.12 -3.10 -4.04
C VAL A 206 3.72 -2.54 -5.40
N ALA A 207 4.50 -1.62 -5.96
CA ALA A 207 4.25 -1.08 -7.30
C ALA A 207 4.27 -2.21 -8.36
N THR A 208 5.24 -3.10 -8.27
CA THR A 208 5.34 -4.29 -9.14
C THR A 208 4.08 -5.16 -9.02
N ALA A 209 3.60 -5.43 -7.81
CA ALA A 209 2.39 -6.25 -7.61
C ALA A 209 1.14 -5.61 -8.22
N LEU A 210 0.97 -4.28 -8.07
CA LEU A 210 -0.16 -3.53 -8.64
C LEU A 210 -0.12 -3.57 -10.18
N VAL A 211 1.06 -3.45 -10.77
CA VAL A 211 1.25 -3.52 -12.23
C VAL A 211 1.05 -4.94 -12.75
N LEU A 212 1.53 -5.97 -12.05
CA LEU A 212 1.26 -7.37 -12.39
C LEU A 212 -0.24 -7.69 -12.35
N ALA A 213 -0.97 -7.18 -11.36
CA ALA A 213 -2.42 -7.34 -11.26
C ALA A 213 -3.18 -6.60 -12.38
N LEU A 214 -2.66 -5.45 -12.82
CA LEU A 214 -3.20 -4.70 -13.97
C LEU A 214 -3.08 -5.49 -15.28
N ASP A 215 -1.98 -6.23 -15.44
CA ASP A 215 -1.64 -6.92 -16.69
C ASP A 215 -2.10 -8.39 -16.72
N ALA A 216 -2.40 -8.98 -15.58
CA ALA A 216 -2.80 -10.38 -15.50
C ALA A 216 -3.96 -10.68 -16.47
N GLU A 217 -3.81 -11.68 -17.32
CA GLU A 217 -4.85 -12.06 -18.28
C GLU A 217 -6.12 -12.53 -17.55
N LYS A 218 -5.96 -13.33 -16.51
CA LYS A 218 -7.04 -13.85 -15.68
C LYS A 218 -6.70 -13.69 -14.20
N LEU A 219 -7.70 -13.34 -13.43
CA LEU A 219 -7.61 -13.24 -11.98
C LEU A 219 -8.61 -14.18 -11.35
N PRO A 220 -8.17 -15.39 -10.88
CA PRO A 220 -9.06 -16.34 -10.21
C PRO A 220 -9.54 -15.84 -8.83
N ARG A 221 -8.87 -14.81 -8.28
CA ARG A 221 -9.21 -14.15 -7.01
C ARG A 221 -9.38 -12.66 -7.18
N ARG A 222 -10.17 -12.03 -6.30
CA ARG A 222 -10.36 -10.58 -6.28
C ARG A 222 -9.50 -9.87 -5.24
N SER A 223 -8.73 -10.59 -4.46
CA SER A 223 -7.79 -10.01 -3.51
C SER A 223 -6.52 -10.84 -3.39
N TYR A 224 -5.38 -10.14 -3.26
CA TYR A 224 -4.06 -10.76 -3.06
C TYR A 224 -3.30 -10.02 -1.97
N THR A 225 -2.70 -10.77 -1.06
CA THR A 225 -1.83 -10.21 -0.02
C THR A 225 -0.39 -10.14 -0.52
N ILE A 226 0.27 -9.01 -0.25
CA ILE A 226 1.64 -8.72 -0.71
C ILE A 226 2.52 -8.40 0.48
N THR A 227 3.61 -9.17 0.64
CA THR A 227 4.65 -8.95 1.66
C THR A 227 6.03 -9.01 1.01
N GLY A 228 7.05 -8.52 1.71
CA GLY A 228 8.45 -8.68 1.31
C GLY A 228 9.04 -10.07 1.62
N GLY A 229 8.19 -11.06 1.99
CA GLY A 229 8.61 -12.44 2.25
C GLY A 229 9.13 -12.70 3.67
N SER A 230 9.52 -11.67 4.41
CA SER A 230 10.05 -11.80 5.78
C SER A 230 8.95 -11.57 6.81
N TYR A 231 8.97 -12.34 7.90
CA TYR A 231 8.15 -12.15 9.09
C TYR A 231 9.09 -11.97 10.27
N VAL A 232 9.31 -10.73 10.67
CA VAL A 232 10.44 -10.33 11.56
C VAL A 232 9.94 -9.51 12.73
N VAL A 233 10.65 -9.62 13.87
CA VAL A 233 10.47 -8.73 15.00
C VAL A 233 11.22 -7.41 14.80
N LEU A 234 10.80 -6.35 15.48
CA LEU A 234 11.44 -5.04 15.33
C LEU A 234 12.93 -5.07 15.75
N ALA A 235 13.30 -5.96 16.66
CA ALA A 235 14.71 -6.17 17.04
C ALA A 235 15.57 -6.69 15.87
N GLU A 236 15.00 -7.47 14.96
CA GLU A 236 15.71 -7.92 13.74
C GLU A 236 15.86 -6.78 12.76
N VAL A 237 14.81 -5.95 12.60
CA VAL A 237 14.91 -4.72 11.79
C VAL A 237 15.98 -3.79 12.33
N ALA A 238 16.08 -3.62 13.64
CA ALA A 238 17.14 -2.81 14.28
C ALA A 238 18.54 -3.37 14.05
N ARG A 239 18.70 -4.70 14.06
CA ARG A 239 19.99 -5.33 13.69
C ARG A 239 20.37 -5.06 12.23
N THR A 240 19.43 -5.20 11.31
CA THR A 240 19.64 -4.87 9.90
C THR A 240 19.95 -3.37 9.73
N MET A 241 19.27 -2.51 10.50
CA MET A 241 19.55 -1.07 10.52
C MET A 241 21.01 -0.78 10.92
N LYS A 242 21.53 -1.44 11.95
CA LYS A 242 22.95 -1.28 12.39
C LYS A 242 23.96 -1.78 11.35
N MET A 243 23.62 -2.75 10.51
CA MET A 243 24.46 -3.15 9.39
C MET A 243 24.54 -2.06 8.31
N VAL A 244 23.44 -1.36 8.06
CA VAL A 244 23.37 -0.29 7.04
C VAL A 244 23.92 1.03 7.60
N LEU A 245 23.59 1.38 8.83
CA LEU A 245 23.98 2.59 9.55
C LEU A 245 24.63 2.20 10.89
N PRO A 246 25.96 1.93 10.90
CA PRO A 246 26.65 1.44 12.10
C PRO A 246 26.54 2.34 13.32
N GLN A 247 26.33 3.65 13.11
CA GLN A 247 26.13 4.64 14.17
C GLN A 247 24.73 4.59 14.82
N ALA A 248 23.79 3.78 14.30
CA ALA A 248 22.44 3.72 14.86
C ALA A 248 22.46 3.18 16.29
N ASP A 249 21.99 3.99 17.25
CA ASP A 249 21.78 3.62 18.62
C ASP A 249 20.28 3.40 18.85
N ILE A 250 19.87 2.14 19.00
CA ILE A 250 18.46 1.74 19.05
C ILE A 250 18.21 0.87 20.26
N THR A 251 17.26 1.30 21.09
CA THR A 251 16.76 0.57 22.25
C THR A 251 15.26 0.35 22.14
N MET A 252 14.75 -0.76 22.69
CA MET A 252 13.32 -1.06 22.64
C MET A 252 12.86 -1.95 23.78
N GLY A 253 11.65 -1.66 24.28
CA GLY A 253 10.95 -2.50 25.25
C GLY A 253 10.32 -3.73 24.60
N ALA A 254 9.92 -4.67 25.44
CA ALA A 254 9.17 -5.85 25.04
C ALA A 254 7.69 -5.53 24.77
N GLY A 255 6.98 -6.49 24.15
CA GLY A 255 5.56 -6.40 23.88
C GLY A 255 5.20 -5.68 22.59
N ARG A 256 3.91 -5.60 22.31
CA ARG A 256 3.36 -5.01 21.09
C ARG A 256 3.08 -3.51 21.24
N ASP A 257 3.06 -2.81 20.13
CA ASP A 257 2.42 -1.50 20.03
C ASP A 257 0.91 -1.66 20.31
N PRO A 258 0.32 -0.95 21.31
CA PRO A 258 -1.11 -1.06 21.60
C PRO A 258 -2.05 -0.72 20.43
N VAL A 259 -1.57 0.03 19.46
CA VAL A 259 -2.37 0.45 18.29
C VAL A 259 -2.20 -0.45 17.08
N ASP A 260 -1.27 -1.41 17.13
CA ASP A 260 -1.04 -2.36 16.05
C ASP A 260 -1.93 -3.59 16.17
N ASP A 261 -2.37 -4.10 15.04
CA ASP A 261 -3.03 -5.40 14.94
C ASP A 261 -2.03 -6.54 15.20
N VAL A 262 -2.50 -7.58 15.89
CA VAL A 262 -1.77 -8.84 16.01
C VAL A 262 -2.04 -9.67 14.77
N GLN A 263 -1.03 -9.80 13.92
CA GLN A 263 -1.15 -10.49 12.65
C GLN A 263 -0.12 -11.61 12.54
N ALA A 264 -0.60 -12.82 12.25
CA ALA A 264 0.26 -13.95 11.91
C ALA A 264 0.86 -13.74 10.50
N ARG A 265 1.73 -14.65 10.08
CA ARG A 265 2.36 -14.60 8.76
C ARG A 265 1.33 -14.70 7.66
N PHE A 266 1.36 -13.80 6.68
CA PHE A 266 0.46 -13.84 5.53
C PHE A 266 0.94 -14.81 4.45
N ASP A 267 0.02 -15.56 3.86
CA ASP A 267 0.25 -16.37 2.68
C ASP A 267 0.29 -15.47 1.44
N ILE A 268 1.35 -15.58 0.66
CA ILE A 268 1.50 -14.89 -0.63
C ILE A 268 1.56 -15.89 -1.79
N SER A 269 1.24 -17.14 -1.55
CA SER A 269 1.32 -18.20 -2.57
C SER A 269 0.36 -17.95 -3.74
N ALA A 270 -0.82 -17.39 -3.48
CA ALA A 270 -1.76 -17.01 -4.52
C ALA A 270 -1.19 -15.88 -5.39
N ALA A 271 -0.61 -14.84 -4.79
CA ALA A 271 0.04 -13.77 -5.55
C ALA A 271 1.21 -14.29 -6.40
N LYS A 272 2.00 -15.23 -5.88
CA LYS A 272 3.08 -15.89 -6.65
C LYS A 272 2.54 -16.66 -7.85
N ARG A 273 1.52 -17.46 -7.64
CA ARG A 273 0.94 -18.36 -8.66
C ARG A 273 0.19 -17.58 -9.74
N ASP A 274 -0.68 -16.65 -9.32
CA ASP A 274 -1.67 -16.03 -10.20
C ASP A 274 -1.16 -14.74 -10.85
N LEU A 275 -0.28 -14.00 -10.16
CA LEU A 275 0.30 -12.74 -10.63
C LEU A 275 1.78 -12.88 -11.04
N GLY A 276 2.44 -13.99 -10.71
CA GLY A 276 3.90 -14.10 -10.85
C GLY A 276 4.66 -13.21 -9.86
N TYR A 277 4.00 -12.75 -8.79
CA TYR A 277 4.64 -11.87 -7.80
C TYR A 277 5.73 -12.59 -7.02
N SER A 278 6.89 -11.97 -6.93
CA SER A 278 7.96 -12.37 -6.02
C SER A 278 8.63 -11.10 -5.50
N PRO A 279 8.73 -10.92 -4.17
CA PRO A 279 9.43 -9.74 -3.63
C PRO A 279 10.89 -9.78 -4.05
N LYS A 280 11.43 -8.66 -4.49
CA LYS A 280 12.79 -8.55 -5.03
C LYS A 280 13.72 -7.71 -4.18
N VAL A 281 13.17 -6.89 -3.26
CA VAL A 281 13.99 -5.97 -2.47
C VAL A 281 14.17 -6.53 -1.06
N PRO A 282 15.37 -7.07 -0.72
CA PRO A 282 15.70 -7.49 0.64
C PRO A 282 15.61 -6.32 1.61
N LEU A 283 15.31 -6.60 2.89
CA LEU A 283 15.13 -5.57 3.93
C LEU A 283 16.35 -4.64 4.04
N GLU A 284 17.56 -5.20 3.97
CA GLU A 284 18.81 -4.43 4.05
C GLU A 284 18.94 -3.43 2.90
N GLU A 285 18.74 -3.90 1.67
CA GLU A 285 18.83 -3.07 0.46
C GLU A 285 17.77 -1.97 0.48
N GLY A 286 16.54 -2.30 0.88
CA GLY A 286 15.44 -1.34 1.00
C GLY A 286 15.69 -0.29 2.09
N ILE A 287 16.29 -0.66 3.24
CA ILE A 287 16.68 0.28 4.28
C ILE A 287 17.80 1.20 3.76
N ARG A 288 18.79 0.68 3.04
CA ARG A 288 19.89 1.45 2.44
C ARG A 288 19.35 2.48 1.46
N ALA A 289 18.54 2.06 0.50
CA ALA A 289 17.94 2.96 -0.49
C ALA A 289 17.07 4.04 0.19
N TYR A 290 16.37 3.69 1.26
CA TYR A 290 15.56 4.65 2.00
C TYR A 290 16.42 5.64 2.80
N ALA A 291 17.52 5.19 3.39
CA ALA A 291 18.46 6.06 4.10
C ALA A 291 19.12 7.06 3.15
N ASP A 292 19.57 6.61 1.98
CA ASP A 292 20.16 7.47 0.93
C ASP A 292 19.14 8.51 0.44
N TRP A 293 17.88 8.09 0.22
CA TRP A 293 16.80 8.99 -0.20
C TRP A 293 16.49 10.06 0.86
N LEU A 294 16.50 9.71 2.14
CA LEU A 294 16.30 10.67 3.24
C LEU A 294 17.49 11.63 3.38
N ALA A 295 18.72 11.11 3.28
CA ALA A 295 19.94 11.95 3.36
C ALA A 295 20.00 13.00 2.24
N ALA A 296 19.54 12.68 1.04
CA ALA A 296 19.52 13.62 -0.08
C ALA A 296 18.48 14.76 0.07
N ARG A 297 17.66 14.76 1.14
CA ARG A 297 16.59 15.74 1.40
C ARG A 297 16.76 16.52 2.71
N ASN A 298 17.75 16.17 3.50
CA ASN A 298 18.19 16.91 4.69
C ASN A 298 19.35 17.84 4.34
#